data_c28f82c96f4cbbf2c715d64d6c7e38a1
#
_entry.id   c28f82c96f4cbbf2c715d64d6c7e38a1
#
_cell.length_a   1.000
_cell.length_b   1.000
_cell.length_c   1.000
_cell.angle_alpha   90.00
_cell.angle_beta   90.00
_cell.angle_gamma   90.00
#
_symmetry.space_group_name_H-M   'P 1'
#
loop_
_entity.id
_entity.type
_entity.pdbx_description
1 polymer ?
#
loop_
_entity_poly.entity_id
_entity_poly.type
_entity_poly.pdbx_seq_one_letter_code
_entity_poly.pdbx_strand_id
1 'polypeptide(L)'
;MWAPGVAATLTYDIATPAVIALQIAAARRPDDEALTTTVDGAPVAITEVAGSGGPLGGRTHLVTCGRGQLVVTYAGNGPSPAARAIAPTAFDRIVALRPSRYCPSDRLVGYAARYRRGDDLATVRAIVADVHDSLVYDATATGPTTDAIDTLLAGRGVCRDYAHLTVALCRAVDVPARVAAVYAPGLDPMDFHLVAETALADGWLVWDATRLAPRQSLVRVATGRDAADVAFGTVLSGTAQLVGMAITAVADGDLPTDDHDGLVRLP
;
A
#
# COMPACT_ATOMS: atom_id res chain seq x y z
N MET A 1 15.72 15.55 11.40
CA MET A 1 14.34 15.01 11.41
C MET A 1 13.79 15.16 10.01
N TRP A 2 13.47 14.08 9.37
CA TRP A 2 13.16 13.96 7.96
C TRP A 2 11.84 14.64 7.59
N ALA A 3 11.86 15.41 6.50
CA ALA A 3 10.67 15.96 5.88
C ALA A 3 10.57 15.38 4.44
N PRO A 4 10.00 14.19 4.26
CA PRO A 4 9.87 13.65 2.93
C PRO A 4 8.91 14.51 2.11
N GLY A 5 9.32 14.84 0.90
CA GLY A 5 8.42 15.38 -0.12
C GLY A 5 7.78 14.21 -0.87
N VAL A 6 6.45 14.15 -0.89
CA VAL A 6 5.70 13.16 -1.67
C VAL A 6 4.72 13.87 -2.59
N ALA A 7 4.59 13.37 -3.82
CA ALA A 7 3.63 13.90 -4.78
C ALA A 7 3.08 12.79 -5.67
N ALA A 8 1.85 12.98 -6.14
CA ALA A 8 1.21 12.13 -7.13
C ALA A 8 0.42 12.97 -8.10
N THR A 9 0.53 12.67 -9.39
CA THR A 9 -0.36 13.20 -10.43
C THR A 9 -1.02 12.01 -11.13
N LEU A 10 -2.35 11.99 -11.12
CA LEU A 10 -3.15 10.99 -11.82
C LEU A 10 -3.97 11.68 -12.90
N THR A 11 -3.95 11.13 -14.10
CA THR A 11 -4.72 11.63 -15.24
C THR A 11 -5.71 10.57 -15.69
N TYR A 12 -6.99 10.92 -15.71
CA TYR A 12 -8.06 10.05 -16.17
C TYR A 12 -8.78 10.65 -17.36
N ASP A 13 -9.10 9.82 -18.35
CA ASP A 13 -10.04 10.15 -19.41
C ASP A 13 -11.45 9.75 -18.96
N ILE A 14 -12.35 10.72 -18.83
CA ILE A 14 -13.73 10.53 -18.34
C ILE A 14 -14.66 10.46 -19.54
N ALA A 15 -15.10 9.26 -19.90
CA ALA A 15 -15.98 9.05 -21.02
C ALA A 15 -17.48 9.33 -20.71
N THR A 16 -17.91 9.13 -19.46
CA THR A 16 -19.22 9.53 -18.95
C THR A 16 -19.07 10.13 -17.55
N PRO A 17 -19.97 11.02 -17.10
CA PRO A 17 -19.89 11.58 -15.76
C PRO A 17 -19.62 10.51 -14.71
N ALA A 18 -18.62 10.73 -13.86
CA ALA A 18 -18.06 9.72 -12.98
C ALA A 18 -17.91 10.22 -11.53
N VAL A 19 -17.94 9.25 -10.61
CA VAL A 19 -17.52 9.43 -9.21
C VAL A 19 -16.33 8.53 -8.98
N ILE A 20 -15.22 9.12 -8.52
CA ILE A 20 -13.97 8.42 -8.26
C ILE A 20 -13.58 8.62 -6.80
N ALA A 21 -13.31 7.51 -6.11
CA ALA A 21 -12.69 7.52 -4.79
C ALA A 21 -11.17 7.39 -4.94
N LEU A 22 -10.43 8.23 -4.22
CA LEU A 22 -8.97 8.33 -4.28
C LEU A 22 -8.36 8.13 -2.89
N GLN A 23 -7.33 7.31 -2.81
CA GLN A 23 -6.49 7.11 -1.62
C GLN A 23 -5.03 7.35 -2.00
N ILE A 24 -4.65 8.61 -2.15
CA ILE A 24 -3.31 9.04 -2.56
C ILE A 24 -2.65 9.98 -1.56
N ALA A 25 -3.43 10.58 -0.66
CA ALA A 25 -2.89 11.46 0.36
C ALA A 25 -2.17 10.65 1.45
N ALA A 26 -1.06 11.17 1.99
CA ALA A 26 -0.39 10.58 3.13
C ALA A 26 -1.40 10.37 4.28
N ALA A 27 -1.38 9.19 4.91
CA ALA A 27 -2.33 8.83 5.98
C ALA A 27 -2.29 9.84 7.15
N ARG A 28 -1.10 10.34 7.44
CA ARG A 28 -0.90 11.47 8.33
C ARG A 28 -0.72 12.73 7.52
N ARG A 29 -1.56 13.71 7.81
CA ARG A 29 -1.50 14.99 7.10
C ARG A 29 -0.15 15.66 7.33
N PRO A 30 0.63 15.95 6.26
CA PRO A 30 1.84 16.77 6.36
C PRO A 30 1.51 18.21 6.76
N ASP A 31 2.52 18.94 7.24
CA ASP A 31 2.36 20.35 7.62
C ASP A 31 2.01 21.24 6.42
N ASP A 32 2.60 20.92 5.26
CA ASP A 32 2.31 21.56 3.97
C ASP A 32 1.71 20.53 3.02
N GLU A 33 0.42 20.63 2.75
CA GLU A 33 -0.33 19.68 1.94
C GLU A 33 -1.24 20.40 0.93
N ALA A 34 -1.21 19.94 -0.30
CA ALA A 34 -2.14 20.37 -1.34
C ALA A 34 -2.73 19.17 -2.08
N LEU A 35 -4.04 19.18 -2.26
CA LEU A 35 -4.76 18.22 -3.11
C LEU A 35 -5.71 19.01 -4.02
N THR A 36 -5.48 18.96 -5.31
CA THR A 36 -6.24 19.71 -6.31
C THR A 36 -6.74 18.80 -7.42
N THR A 37 -7.88 19.19 -8.02
CA THR A 37 -8.45 18.47 -9.15
C THR A 37 -8.96 19.45 -10.20
N THR A 38 -8.73 19.11 -11.47
CA THR A 38 -9.24 19.87 -12.62
C THR A 38 -9.83 18.93 -13.66
N VAL A 39 -10.86 19.38 -14.39
CA VAL A 39 -11.33 18.74 -15.63
C VAL A 39 -11.13 19.71 -16.76
N ASP A 40 -10.37 19.31 -17.78
CA ASP A 40 -9.96 20.17 -18.92
C ASP A 40 -9.38 21.52 -18.45
N GLY A 41 -8.61 21.50 -17.34
CA GLY A 41 -8.03 22.69 -16.72
C GLY A 41 -8.96 23.50 -15.81
N ALA A 42 -10.25 23.26 -15.81
CA ALA A 42 -11.19 23.93 -14.91
C ALA A 42 -11.22 23.26 -13.53
N PRO A 43 -11.10 23.99 -12.42
CA PRO A 43 -11.14 23.42 -11.07
C PRO A 43 -12.45 22.66 -10.78
N VAL A 44 -12.30 21.49 -10.16
CA VAL A 44 -13.42 20.66 -9.68
C VAL A 44 -13.23 20.39 -8.19
N ALA A 45 -14.34 20.35 -7.44
CA ALA A 45 -14.28 20.08 -6.01
C ALA A 45 -13.89 18.63 -5.72
N ILE A 46 -12.97 18.46 -4.78
CA ILE A 46 -12.62 17.17 -4.17
C ILE A 46 -12.93 17.25 -2.68
N THR A 47 -13.49 16.19 -2.11
CA THR A 47 -13.94 16.19 -0.71
C THR A 47 -13.34 14.98 0.02
N GLU A 48 -12.72 15.21 1.16
CA GLU A 48 -12.29 14.12 2.06
C GLU A 48 -13.52 13.50 2.72
N VAL A 49 -13.60 12.17 2.66
CA VAL A 49 -14.70 11.41 3.28
C VAL A 49 -14.51 11.37 4.79
N ALA A 50 -15.49 11.89 5.52
CA ALA A 50 -15.45 11.90 6.98
C ALA A 50 -15.33 10.48 7.55
N GLY A 51 -14.41 10.29 8.50
CA GLY A 51 -14.17 8.99 9.11
C GLY A 51 -13.27 8.03 8.30
N SER A 52 -12.76 8.47 7.12
CA SER A 52 -11.81 7.73 6.31
C SER A 52 -10.48 7.73 7.01
N GLY A 53 -9.96 7.55 7.82
CA GLY A 53 -8.67 7.63 8.53
C GLY A 53 -8.65 6.80 9.81
N GLY A 54 -9.61 5.89 9.93
CA GLY A 54 -9.69 4.97 11.07
C GLY A 54 -8.48 4.04 11.16
N PRO A 55 -8.40 3.17 12.20
CA PRO A 55 -7.19 2.41 12.53
C PRO A 55 -6.67 1.48 11.43
N LEU A 56 -7.46 1.22 10.41
CA LEU A 56 -7.07 0.42 9.23
C LEU A 56 -6.84 1.26 7.99
N GLY A 57 -7.08 2.60 8.04
CA GLY A 57 -7.28 3.30 6.82
C GLY A 57 -6.27 4.38 6.48
N GLY A 58 -6.34 4.76 5.24
CA GLY A 58 -5.86 6.00 4.68
C GLY A 58 -6.99 7.00 4.58
N ARG A 59 -6.66 8.18 4.12
CA ARG A 59 -7.60 9.27 3.86
C ARG A 59 -8.20 9.06 2.48
N THR A 60 -9.53 8.94 2.41
CA THR A 60 -10.25 8.75 1.15
C THR A 60 -10.87 10.08 0.71
N HIS A 61 -10.68 10.41 -0.56
CA HIS A 61 -11.24 11.62 -1.16
C HIS A 61 -12.17 11.23 -2.30
N LEU A 62 -13.27 11.95 -2.44
CA LEU A 62 -14.23 11.79 -3.54
C LEU A 62 -14.15 12.98 -4.50
N VAL A 63 -14.11 12.68 -5.78
CA VAL A 63 -14.31 13.64 -6.86
C VAL A 63 -15.50 13.19 -7.70
N THR A 64 -16.41 14.14 -7.97
CA THR A 64 -17.52 13.98 -8.93
C THR A 64 -17.24 14.88 -10.11
N CYS A 65 -17.15 14.32 -11.30
CA CYS A 65 -16.74 15.06 -12.48
C CYS A 65 -17.57 14.74 -13.72
N GLY A 66 -17.67 15.71 -14.63
CA GLY A 66 -18.21 15.54 -15.98
C GLY A 66 -17.23 14.84 -16.92
N ARG A 67 -17.61 14.75 -18.21
CA ARG A 67 -16.71 14.28 -19.29
C ARG A 67 -15.52 15.21 -19.45
N GLY A 68 -14.39 14.66 -19.88
CA GLY A 68 -13.15 15.39 -20.13
C GLY A 68 -11.94 14.72 -19.52
N GLN A 69 -10.81 15.40 -19.49
CA GLN A 69 -9.61 14.91 -18.85
C GLN A 69 -9.53 15.39 -17.39
N LEU A 70 -9.71 14.46 -16.45
CA LEU A 70 -9.53 14.74 -15.03
C LEU A 70 -8.05 14.61 -14.67
N VAL A 71 -7.49 15.67 -14.09
CA VAL A 71 -6.16 15.66 -13.49
C VAL A 71 -6.30 15.84 -11.97
N VAL A 72 -5.73 14.91 -11.23
CA VAL A 72 -5.64 14.95 -9.77
C VAL A 72 -4.19 15.14 -9.39
N THR A 73 -3.89 16.16 -8.60
CA THR A 73 -2.52 16.42 -8.11
C THR A 73 -2.51 16.49 -6.59
N TYR A 74 -1.67 15.68 -5.99
CA TYR A 74 -1.37 15.68 -4.56
C TYR A 74 0.09 16.05 -4.33
N ALA A 75 0.35 16.89 -3.36
CA ALA A 75 1.69 17.15 -2.84
C ALA A 75 1.62 17.28 -1.31
N GLY A 76 2.59 16.68 -0.63
CA GLY A 76 2.73 16.77 0.82
C GLY A 76 4.21 16.91 1.19
N ASN A 77 4.54 17.96 1.95
CA ASN A 77 5.88 18.24 2.40
C ASN A 77 5.90 18.48 3.92
N GLY A 78 7.02 18.20 4.52
CA GLY A 78 7.23 18.46 5.94
C GLY A 78 7.08 17.21 6.82
N PRO A 79 7.55 17.32 8.07
CA PRO A 79 7.46 16.23 9.02
C PRO A 79 5.98 15.95 9.30
N SER A 80 5.57 14.72 9.08
CA SER A 80 4.32 14.27 9.71
C SER A 80 4.48 14.39 11.23
N PRO A 81 3.47 14.92 11.96
CA PRO A 81 3.57 15.06 13.41
C PRO A 81 4.11 13.78 14.04
N ALA A 82 5.08 13.91 14.94
CA ALA A 82 5.70 12.77 15.62
C ALA A 82 4.60 11.90 16.23
N ALA A 83 4.36 10.78 15.60
CA ALA A 83 3.23 9.98 15.92
C ALA A 83 3.66 8.67 16.56
N ARG A 84 3.04 8.37 17.68
CA ARG A 84 3.15 7.06 18.31
C ARG A 84 2.64 5.99 17.34
N ALA A 85 3.43 4.92 17.15
CA ALA A 85 2.97 3.76 16.42
C ALA A 85 1.65 3.26 17.03
N ILE A 86 0.64 3.02 16.18
CA ILE A 86 -0.67 2.54 16.63
C ILE A 86 -0.53 1.05 16.92
N ALA A 87 -0.75 0.67 18.19
CA ALA A 87 -0.78 -0.74 18.56
C ALA A 87 -2.03 -1.42 17.96
N PRO A 88 -1.92 -2.64 17.42
CA PRO A 88 -3.08 -3.37 16.92
C PRO A 88 -4.04 -3.73 18.05
N THR A 89 -5.31 -3.41 17.86
CA THR A 89 -6.39 -3.87 18.78
C THR A 89 -6.68 -5.36 18.55
N ALA A 90 -7.45 -5.98 19.46
CA ALA A 90 -7.94 -7.34 19.25
C ALA A 90 -8.77 -7.47 17.97
N PHE A 91 -9.58 -6.45 17.64
CA PHE A 91 -10.37 -6.43 16.41
C PHE A 91 -9.48 -6.37 15.17
N ASP A 92 -8.44 -5.54 15.18
CA ASP A 92 -7.48 -5.46 14.07
C ASP A 92 -6.82 -6.82 13.80
N ARG A 93 -6.42 -7.53 14.86
CA ARG A 93 -5.82 -8.87 14.75
C ARG A 93 -6.79 -9.88 14.15
N ILE A 94 -8.07 -9.85 14.56
CA ILE A 94 -9.11 -10.73 14.00
C ILE A 94 -9.32 -10.44 12.53
N VAL A 95 -9.41 -9.16 12.12
CA VAL A 95 -9.59 -8.78 10.72
C VAL A 95 -8.37 -9.18 9.89
N ALA A 96 -7.16 -8.99 10.43
CA ALA A 96 -5.90 -9.30 9.78
C ALA A 96 -5.59 -10.81 9.67
N LEU A 97 -6.40 -11.68 10.24
CA LEU A 97 -6.33 -13.13 10.05
C LEU A 97 -7.28 -13.66 8.97
N ARG A 98 -8.26 -12.85 8.55
CA ARG A 98 -9.29 -13.31 7.60
C ARG A 98 -8.74 -13.39 6.18
N PRO A 99 -9.14 -14.40 5.40
CA PRO A 99 -8.91 -14.40 3.96
C PRO A 99 -9.55 -13.16 3.32
N SER A 100 -8.98 -12.72 2.22
CA SER A 100 -9.52 -11.59 1.46
C SER A 100 -9.36 -11.83 -0.04
N ARG A 101 -9.88 -10.92 -0.89
CA ARG A 101 -9.98 -11.14 -2.34
C ARG A 101 -8.65 -11.57 -2.98
N TYR A 102 -7.56 -10.88 -2.63
CA TYR A 102 -6.24 -11.14 -3.20
C TYR A 102 -5.33 -11.96 -2.28
N CYS A 103 -5.78 -12.22 -1.05
CA CYS A 103 -5.05 -13.00 -0.06
C CYS A 103 -5.90 -14.18 0.42
N PRO A 104 -6.12 -15.23 -0.41
CA PRO A 104 -6.91 -16.42 -0.06
C PRO A 104 -6.12 -17.35 0.86
N SER A 105 -5.83 -16.91 2.08
CA SER A 105 -4.95 -17.59 3.06
C SER A 105 -5.47 -18.96 3.49
N ASP A 106 -6.78 -19.14 3.52
CA ASP A 106 -7.44 -20.42 3.81
C ASP A 106 -7.08 -21.54 2.82
N ARG A 107 -6.70 -21.20 1.61
CA ARG A 107 -6.27 -22.13 0.56
C ARG A 107 -4.76 -22.47 0.63
N LEU A 108 -3.99 -21.72 1.41
CA LEU A 108 -2.54 -21.84 1.51
C LEU A 108 -2.05 -22.52 2.79
N VAL A 109 -2.93 -22.93 3.70
CA VAL A 109 -2.58 -23.49 5.03
C VAL A 109 -1.59 -24.65 4.94
N GLY A 110 -1.84 -25.61 4.04
CA GLY A 110 -0.95 -26.76 3.86
C GLY A 110 0.42 -26.35 3.28
N TYR A 111 0.43 -25.40 2.34
CA TYR A 111 1.67 -24.89 1.77
C TYR A 111 2.48 -24.08 2.77
N ALA A 112 1.83 -23.20 3.54
CA ALA A 112 2.45 -22.29 4.46
C ALA A 112 3.01 -22.98 5.74
N ALA A 113 2.52 -24.17 6.08
CA ALA A 113 2.98 -24.92 7.25
C ALA A 113 4.50 -25.11 7.31
N ARG A 114 5.19 -25.16 6.16
CA ARG A 114 6.65 -25.29 6.06
C ARG A 114 7.42 -24.13 6.67
N TYR A 115 6.79 -22.96 6.81
CA TYR A 115 7.42 -21.75 7.33
C TYR A 115 7.34 -21.64 8.84
N ARG A 116 6.52 -22.45 9.52
CA ARG A 116 6.39 -22.40 10.99
C ARG A 116 7.76 -22.62 11.66
N ARG A 117 8.12 -21.70 12.55
CA ARG A 117 9.36 -21.72 13.34
C ARG A 117 9.00 -21.69 14.83
N GLY A 118 9.99 -21.52 15.69
CA GLY A 118 9.80 -21.48 17.14
C GLY A 118 8.97 -20.30 17.63
N ASP A 119 8.92 -19.21 16.87
CA ASP A 119 8.13 -18.03 17.16
C ASP A 119 7.61 -17.36 15.87
N ASP A 120 6.67 -16.42 16.04
CA ASP A 120 6.03 -15.73 14.91
C ASP A 120 7.01 -14.86 14.14
N LEU A 121 7.98 -14.21 14.79
CA LEU A 121 8.96 -13.35 14.14
C LEU A 121 9.87 -14.17 13.21
N ALA A 122 10.40 -15.29 13.69
CA ALA A 122 11.20 -16.20 12.88
C ALA A 122 10.39 -16.80 11.73
N THR A 123 9.10 -17.08 11.95
CA THR A 123 8.17 -17.55 10.92
C THR A 123 7.97 -16.48 9.83
N VAL A 124 7.70 -15.24 10.20
CA VAL A 124 7.52 -14.14 9.23
C VAL A 124 8.80 -13.88 8.44
N ARG A 125 9.96 -13.85 9.09
CA ARG A 125 11.25 -13.70 8.40
C ARG A 125 11.48 -14.81 7.37
N ALA A 126 11.17 -16.06 7.70
CA ALA A 126 11.27 -17.18 6.76
C ALA A 126 10.33 -17.00 5.55
N ILE A 127 9.09 -16.53 5.77
CA ILE A 127 8.14 -16.23 4.69
C ILE A 127 8.67 -15.12 3.79
N VAL A 128 9.08 -13.98 4.38
CA VAL A 128 9.55 -12.80 3.61
C VAL A 128 10.80 -13.14 2.79
N ALA A 129 11.74 -13.91 3.36
CA ALA A 129 12.93 -14.34 2.65
C ALA A 129 12.56 -15.25 1.46
N ASP A 130 11.71 -16.25 1.66
CA ASP A 130 11.30 -17.16 0.58
C ASP A 130 10.51 -16.43 -0.53
N VAL A 131 9.62 -15.51 -0.18
CA VAL A 131 8.90 -14.68 -1.16
C VAL A 131 9.88 -13.82 -1.96
N HIS A 132 10.89 -13.23 -1.31
CA HIS A 132 11.95 -12.49 -2.00
C HIS A 132 12.73 -13.37 -2.97
N ASP A 133 13.17 -14.54 -2.51
CA ASP A 133 14.09 -15.42 -3.26
C ASP A 133 13.37 -16.19 -4.38
N SER A 134 12.06 -16.45 -4.22
CA SER A 134 11.28 -17.27 -5.17
C SER A 134 10.58 -16.49 -6.28
N LEU A 135 10.42 -15.17 -6.13
CA LEU A 135 9.72 -14.35 -7.13
C LEU A 135 10.68 -13.51 -7.99
N VAL A 136 10.34 -13.39 -9.26
CA VAL A 136 10.98 -12.44 -10.19
C VAL A 136 10.08 -11.20 -10.33
N TYR A 137 10.65 -9.99 -10.17
CA TYR A 137 9.91 -8.76 -10.40
C TYR A 137 9.62 -8.57 -11.89
N ASP A 138 8.35 -8.61 -12.28
CA ASP A 138 7.90 -8.56 -13.68
C ASP A 138 6.54 -7.87 -13.79
N ALA A 139 6.54 -6.65 -14.34
CA ALA A 139 5.34 -5.85 -14.53
C ALA A 139 4.35 -6.46 -15.56
N THR A 140 4.80 -7.38 -16.41
CA THR A 140 3.95 -8.01 -17.42
C THR A 140 3.19 -9.24 -16.88
N ALA A 141 3.55 -9.73 -15.69
CA ALA A 141 3.00 -10.94 -15.10
C ALA A 141 1.77 -10.73 -14.22
N THR A 142 1.34 -9.48 -14.04
CA THR A 142 0.26 -9.13 -13.13
C THR A 142 -0.96 -8.54 -13.86
N GLY A 143 -2.15 -8.73 -13.29
CA GLY A 143 -3.41 -8.19 -13.81
C GLY A 143 -4.39 -7.85 -12.68
N PRO A 144 -5.56 -7.28 -13.01
CA PRO A 144 -6.53 -6.82 -12.00
C PRO A 144 -7.09 -7.92 -11.10
N THR A 145 -6.98 -9.18 -11.53
CA THR A 145 -7.53 -10.35 -10.81
C THR A 145 -6.45 -11.25 -10.20
N THR A 146 -5.16 -10.98 -10.44
CA THR A 146 -4.04 -11.77 -9.92
C THR A 146 -4.07 -11.79 -8.38
N ASP A 147 -4.19 -12.97 -7.79
CA ASP A 147 -4.15 -13.19 -6.35
C ASP A 147 -2.83 -13.83 -5.89
N ALA A 148 -2.69 -14.07 -4.59
CA ALA A 148 -1.48 -14.65 -4.02
C ALA A 148 -1.19 -16.08 -4.52
N ILE A 149 -2.21 -16.84 -4.92
CA ILE A 149 -2.01 -18.19 -5.47
C ILE A 149 -1.51 -18.11 -6.92
N ASP A 150 -2.09 -17.20 -7.71
CA ASP A 150 -1.63 -16.96 -9.08
C ASP A 150 -0.16 -16.54 -9.07
N THR A 151 0.22 -15.63 -8.16
CA THR A 151 1.61 -15.17 -7.97
C THR A 151 2.54 -16.31 -7.57
N LEU A 152 2.12 -17.14 -6.59
CA LEU A 152 2.90 -18.30 -6.15
C LEU A 152 3.17 -19.28 -7.31
N LEU A 153 2.16 -19.54 -8.13
CA LEU A 153 2.27 -20.48 -9.26
C LEU A 153 3.07 -19.89 -10.43
N ALA A 154 2.93 -18.58 -10.67
CA ALA A 154 3.67 -17.89 -11.73
C ALA A 154 5.15 -17.65 -11.38
N GLY A 155 5.52 -17.57 -10.11
CA GLY A 155 6.87 -17.25 -9.65
C GLY A 155 7.32 -15.84 -10.02
N ARG A 156 6.39 -14.91 -10.28
CA ARG A 156 6.69 -13.55 -10.70
C ARG A 156 5.53 -12.60 -10.43
N GLY A 157 5.79 -11.31 -10.34
CA GLY A 157 4.80 -10.26 -10.13
C GLY A 157 5.43 -8.93 -9.79
N VAL A 158 4.61 -7.97 -9.35
CA VAL A 158 5.04 -6.64 -8.89
C VAL A 158 4.90 -6.52 -7.37
N CYS A 159 5.23 -5.35 -6.80
CA CYS A 159 5.16 -5.10 -5.35
C CYS A 159 3.84 -5.54 -4.71
N ARG A 160 2.71 -5.32 -5.40
CA ARG A 160 1.38 -5.76 -4.97
C ARG A 160 1.31 -7.27 -4.78
N ASP A 161 1.86 -8.02 -5.71
CA ASP A 161 1.80 -9.48 -5.73
C ASP A 161 2.72 -10.08 -4.65
N TYR A 162 3.91 -9.50 -4.46
CA TYR A 162 4.81 -9.82 -3.34
C TYR A 162 4.14 -9.59 -1.98
N ALA A 163 3.48 -8.43 -1.81
CA ALA A 163 2.79 -8.09 -0.57
C ALA A 163 1.60 -9.04 -0.31
N HIS A 164 0.79 -9.34 -1.35
CA HIS A 164 -0.33 -10.28 -1.23
C HIS A 164 0.12 -11.68 -0.85
N LEU A 165 1.18 -12.20 -1.49
CA LEU A 165 1.70 -13.52 -1.16
C LEU A 165 2.24 -13.57 0.27
N THR A 166 3.03 -12.56 0.68
CA THR A 166 3.54 -12.43 2.04
C THR A 166 2.39 -12.42 3.07
N VAL A 167 1.38 -11.59 2.85
CA VAL A 167 0.20 -11.48 3.75
C VAL A 167 -0.58 -12.78 3.79
N ALA A 168 -0.83 -13.41 2.64
CA ALA A 168 -1.59 -14.67 2.58
C ALA A 168 -0.87 -15.81 3.31
N LEU A 169 0.45 -15.93 3.14
CA LEU A 169 1.26 -16.93 3.84
C LEU A 169 1.32 -16.69 5.35
N CYS A 170 1.48 -15.42 5.79
CA CYS A 170 1.44 -15.08 7.21
C CYS A 170 0.10 -15.47 7.85
N ARG A 171 -1.02 -15.10 7.23
CA ARG A 171 -2.36 -15.46 7.72
C ARG A 171 -2.59 -16.97 7.75
N ALA A 172 -2.07 -17.69 6.76
CA ALA A 172 -2.20 -19.14 6.66
C ALA A 172 -1.46 -19.91 7.78
N VAL A 173 -0.54 -19.23 8.49
CA VAL A 173 0.16 -19.76 9.67
C VAL A 173 -0.25 -19.03 10.97
N ASP A 174 -1.43 -18.42 10.98
CA ASP A 174 -2.05 -17.73 12.12
C ASP A 174 -1.34 -16.44 12.56
N VAL A 175 -0.51 -15.83 11.72
CA VAL A 175 0.10 -14.52 11.97
C VAL A 175 -0.78 -13.44 11.38
N PRO A 176 -1.34 -12.50 12.20
CA PRO A 176 -2.16 -11.41 11.69
C PRO A 176 -1.35 -10.49 10.79
N ALA A 177 -1.79 -10.33 9.53
CA ALA A 177 -1.09 -9.57 8.51
C ALA A 177 -2.06 -8.72 7.67
N ARG A 178 -1.56 -7.58 7.17
CA ARG A 178 -2.28 -6.66 6.29
C ARG A 178 -1.33 -6.06 5.26
N VAL A 179 -1.85 -5.36 4.26
CA VAL A 179 -1.03 -4.55 3.35
C VAL A 179 -0.98 -3.10 3.80
N ALA A 180 0.07 -2.41 3.41
CA ALA A 180 0.19 -0.96 3.51
C ALA A 180 0.59 -0.39 2.13
N ALA A 181 -0.24 0.50 1.59
CA ALA A 181 0.11 1.33 0.45
C ALA A 181 0.96 2.50 0.94
N VAL A 182 2.05 2.77 0.24
CA VAL A 182 3.06 3.74 0.67
C VAL A 182 3.63 4.52 -0.52
N TYR A 183 4.14 5.72 -0.25
CA TYR A 183 5.19 6.34 -1.05
C TYR A 183 6.53 5.79 -0.60
N ALA A 184 7.43 5.52 -1.54
CA ALA A 184 8.68 4.83 -1.31
C ALA A 184 9.89 5.63 -1.81
N PRO A 185 10.44 6.56 -0.99
CA PRO A 185 11.72 7.19 -1.30
C PRO A 185 12.82 6.15 -1.56
N GLY A 186 13.49 6.27 -2.71
CA GLY A 186 14.51 5.30 -3.14
C GLY A 186 14.02 4.25 -4.14
N LEU A 187 12.72 4.16 -4.39
CA LEU A 187 12.18 3.29 -5.44
C LEU A 187 12.54 3.85 -6.83
N ASP A 188 13.06 2.99 -7.72
CA ASP A 188 13.41 3.35 -9.09
C ASP A 188 12.93 2.26 -10.08
N PRO A 189 12.09 2.59 -11.09
CA PRO A 189 11.39 3.87 -11.27
C PRO A 189 10.39 4.15 -10.14
N MET A 190 10.15 5.45 -9.86
CA MET A 190 9.20 5.87 -8.83
C MET A 190 7.78 5.46 -9.19
N ASP A 191 7.08 4.83 -8.24
CA ASP A 191 5.69 4.41 -8.34
C ASP A 191 5.05 4.37 -6.95
N PHE A 192 3.73 4.15 -6.88
CA PHE A 192 3.10 3.67 -5.65
C PHE A 192 3.66 2.31 -5.29
N HIS A 193 3.86 2.10 -3.99
CA HIS A 193 4.41 0.84 -3.52
C HIS A 193 3.47 0.17 -2.52
N LEU A 194 3.49 -1.16 -2.49
CA LEU A 194 2.69 -1.95 -1.55
C LEU A 194 3.60 -2.89 -0.78
N VAL A 195 3.48 -2.84 0.54
CA VAL A 195 4.25 -3.68 1.46
C VAL A 195 3.33 -4.45 2.40
N ALA A 196 3.86 -5.48 3.04
CA ALA A 196 3.14 -6.22 4.08
C ALA A 196 3.41 -5.63 5.46
N GLU A 197 2.44 -5.71 6.36
CA GLU A 197 2.59 -5.48 7.79
C GLU A 197 2.06 -6.67 8.59
N THR A 198 2.77 -7.04 9.66
CA THR A 198 2.33 -8.07 10.62
C THR A 198 2.14 -7.50 12.01
N ALA A 199 1.11 -7.94 12.72
CA ALA A 199 0.84 -7.53 14.09
C ALA A 199 1.62 -8.43 15.07
N LEU A 200 2.90 -8.12 15.25
CA LEU A 200 3.78 -8.82 16.18
C LEU A 200 4.04 -8.00 17.43
N ALA A 201 4.10 -8.65 18.58
CA ALA A 201 4.22 -8.01 19.88
C ALA A 201 3.15 -6.92 20.06
N ASP A 202 3.56 -5.67 20.25
CA ASP A 202 2.73 -4.50 20.53
C ASP A 202 2.58 -3.54 19.34
N GLY A 203 2.93 -3.97 18.11
CA GLY A 203 2.92 -3.10 16.95
C GLY A 203 2.73 -3.78 15.62
N TRP A 204 2.57 -2.97 14.58
CA TRP A 204 2.63 -3.37 13.19
C TRP A 204 4.07 -3.25 12.69
N LEU A 205 4.66 -4.37 12.28
CA LEU A 205 6.00 -4.42 11.69
C LEU A 205 5.88 -4.50 10.17
N VAL A 206 6.64 -3.64 9.48
CA VAL A 206 6.62 -3.59 8.00
C VAL A 206 7.64 -4.52 7.39
N TRP A 207 7.23 -5.19 6.30
CA TRP A 207 8.01 -6.14 5.52
C TRP A 207 7.89 -5.81 4.05
N ASP A 208 9.02 -5.63 3.39
CA ASP A 208 9.08 -5.45 1.95
C ASP A 208 9.89 -6.60 1.32
N ALA A 209 9.18 -7.59 0.80
CA ALA A 209 9.80 -8.72 0.14
C ALA A 209 10.40 -8.36 -1.23
N THR A 210 10.09 -7.19 -1.80
CA THR A 210 10.75 -6.72 -3.02
C THR A 210 12.14 -6.16 -2.76
N ARG A 211 12.38 -5.58 -1.58
CA ARG A 211 13.61 -4.90 -1.18
C ARG A 211 14.01 -3.73 -2.10
N LEU A 212 13.03 -3.11 -2.76
CA LEU A 212 13.28 -2.04 -3.74
C LEU A 212 13.47 -0.67 -3.11
N ALA A 213 13.06 -0.47 -1.85
CA ALA A 213 13.24 0.78 -1.11
C ALA A 213 13.48 0.50 0.37
N PRO A 214 14.22 1.39 1.08
CA PRO A 214 14.42 1.25 2.51
C PRO A 214 13.10 1.40 3.28
N ARG A 215 12.74 0.40 4.10
CA ARG A 215 11.48 0.39 4.88
C ARG A 215 11.34 1.57 5.82
N GLN A 216 12.46 2.10 6.32
CA GLN A 216 12.51 3.23 7.24
C GLN A 216 12.09 4.56 6.60
N SER A 217 12.17 4.66 5.26
CA SER A 217 11.83 5.88 4.50
C SER A 217 10.39 5.90 3.98
N LEU A 218 9.64 4.82 4.11
CA LEU A 218 8.31 4.69 3.56
C LEU A 218 7.31 5.64 4.22
N VAL A 219 6.46 6.27 3.42
CA VAL A 219 5.39 7.17 3.88
C VAL A 219 4.03 6.50 3.65
N ARG A 220 3.31 6.21 4.73
CA ARG A 220 2.02 5.51 4.67
C ARG A 220 0.96 6.33 3.94
N VAL A 221 0.23 5.69 3.03
CA VAL A 221 -0.98 6.21 2.38
C VAL A 221 -2.23 5.56 2.98
N ALA A 222 -2.28 4.23 2.99
CA ALA A 222 -3.43 3.48 3.50
C ALA A 222 -3.01 2.10 3.99
N THR A 223 -3.83 1.47 4.84
CA THR A 223 -3.70 0.06 5.20
C THR A 223 -5.01 -0.67 4.99
N GLY A 224 -4.94 -1.95 4.66
CA GLY A 224 -6.13 -2.75 4.40
C GLY A 224 -5.83 -4.25 4.36
N ARG A 225 -6.85 -5.06 4.10
CA ARG A 225 -6.70 -6.53 4.05
C ARG A 225 -5.91 -6.96 2.82
N ASP A 226 -6.10 -6.26 1.70
CA ASP A 226 -5.39 -6.42 0.45
C ASP A 226 -5.56 -5.16 -0.43
N ALA A 227 -5.14 -5.19 -1.69
CA ALA A 227 -5.19 -4.05 -2.60
C ALA A 227 -6.60 -3.52 -2.87
N ALA A 228 -7.67 -4.30 -2.65
CA ALA A 228 -9.03 -3.81 -2.81
C ALA A 228 -9.39 -2.72 -1.77
N ASP A 229 -8.81 -2.83 -0.57
CA ASP A 229 -9.07 -1.88 0.51
C ASP A 229 -8.18 -0.61 0.40
N VAL A 230 -7.07 -0.66 -0.36
CA VAL A 230 -6.05 0.41 -0.43
C VAL A 230 -5.80 0.91 -1.85
N ALA A 231 -6.72 0.68 -2.77
CA ALA A 231 -6.60 1.13 -4.15
C ALA A 231 -6.46 2.66 -4.22
N PHE A 232 -5.42 3.15 -4.91
CA PHE A 232 -5.17 4.59 -5.08
C PHE A 232 -6.30 5.31 -5.84
N GLY A 233 -7.08 4.59 -6.66
CA GLY A 233 -8.23 5.10 -7.37
C GLY A 233 -9.27 4.01 -7.65
N THR A 234 -10.53 4.31 -7.35
CA THR A 234 -11.67 3.41 -7.61
C THR A 234 -12.79 4.18 -8.29
N VAL A 235 -13.16 3.76 -9.50
CA VAL A 235 -14.33 4.31 -10.19
C VAL A 235 -15.60 3.72 -9.56
N LEU A 236 -16.36 4.55 -8.85
CA LEU A 236 -17.59 4.13 -8.16
C LEU A 236 -18.79 4.16 -9.10
N SER A 237 -18.80 5.10 -10.03
CA SER A 237 -19.83 5.21 -11.07
C SER A 237 -19.28 5.90 -12.30
N GLY A 238 -19.95 5.72 -13.43
CA GLY A 238 -19.52 6.27 -14.73
C GLY A 238 -18.42 5.44 -15.38
N THR A 239 -17.74 6.04 -16.37
CA THR A 239 -16.64 5.42 -17.12
C THR A 239 -15.45 6.34 -17.12
N ALA A 240 -14.37 5.88 -16.49
CA ALA A 240 -13.11 6.59 -16.39
C ALA A 240 -11.95 5.59 -16.63
N GLN A 241 -10.93 6.02 -17.38
CA GLN A 241 -9.73 5.26 -17.63
C GLN A 241 -8.52 6.04 -17.14
N LEU A 242 -7.68 5.43 -16.32
CA LEU A 242 -6.37 6.01 -15.95
C LEU A 242 -5.46 5.96 -17.18
N VAL A 243 -5.01 7.12 -17.64
CA VAL A 243 -4.16 7.26 -18.84
C VAL A 243 -2.77 7.82 -18.52
N GLY A 244 -2.57 8.33 -17.30
CA GLY A 244 -1.28 8.82 -16.85
C GLY A 244 -1.14 8.77 -15.34
N MET A 245 0.07 8.46 -14.89
CA MET A 245 0.45 8.45 -13.48
C MET A 245 1.90 8.91 -13.34
N ALA A 246 2.14 9.85 -12.45
CA ALA A 246 3.49 10.28 -12.06
C ALA A 246 3.57 10.37 -10.54
N ILE A 247 4.52 9.67 -9.96
CA ILE A 247 4.74 9.61 -8.52
C ILE A 247 6.12 10.18 -8.21
N THR A 248 6.21 10.94 -7.13
CA THR A 248 7.48 11.43 -6.59
C THR A 248 7.52 11.15 -5.09
N ALA A 249 8.62 10.60 -4.64
CA ALA A 249 8.89 10.39 -3.22
C ALA A 249 10.37 10.67 -2.96
N VAL A 250 10.67 11.77 -2.32
CA VAL A 250 12.05 12.23 -2.04
C VAL A 250 12.27 12.28 -0.55
N ALA A 251 13.45 11.86 -0.17
CA ALA A 251 13.94 12.02 1.18
C ALA A 251 14.75 13.32 1.29
N ASP A 252 14.71 13.95 2.47
CA ASP A 252 15.61 15.05 2.79
C ASP A 252 16.92 14.46 3.34
N GLY A 253 17.94 14.38 2.48
CA GLY A 253 19.25 13.79 2.77
C GLY A 253 19.41 12.34 2.27
N ASP A 254 20.44 11.66 2.77
CA ASP A 254 20.77 10.30 2.36
C ASP A 254 19.72 9.29 2.81
N LEU A 255 19.40 8.34 1.95
CA LEU A 255 18.51 7.24 2.28
C LEU A 255 19.16 6.33 3.33
N PRO A 256 18.40 5.85 4.34
CA PRO A 256 18.92 4.88 5.29
C PRO A 256 19.25 3.56 4.59
N THR A 257 20.28 2.87 5.09
CA THR A 257 20.55 1.49 4.69
C THR A 257 19.56 0.57 5.40
N ASP A 258 18.82 -0.23 4.66
CA ASP A 258 17.96 -1.27 5.22
C ASP A 258 18.66 -2.63 5.17
N ASP A 259 18.88 -3.24 6.32
CA ASP A 259 19.47 -4.58 6.46
C ASP A 259 18.43 -5.70 6.27
N HIS A 260 17.15 -5.36 6.14
CA HIS A 260 15.98 -6.22 6.04
C HIS A 260 15.72 -7.12 7.27
N ASP A 261 16.61 -7.13 8.26
CA ASP A 261 16.48 -7.89 9.51
C ASP A 261 15.92 -7.05 10.65
N GLY A 262 16.21 -5.76 10.66
CA GLY A 262 15.72 -4.80 11.66
C GLY A 262 14.19 -4.71 11.71
N LEU A 263 13.64 -4.50 12.90
CA LEU A 263 12.21 -4.31 13.12
C LEU A 263 11.82 -2.85 12.80
N VAL A 264 11.10 -2.66 11.73
CA VAL A 264 10.65 -1.34 11.27
C VAL A 264 9.15 -1.18 11.48
N ARG A 265 8.73 -0.03 12.01
CA ARG A 265 7.32 0.38 12.15
C ARG A 265 7.12 1.67 11.37
N LEU A 266 6.09 1.72 10.55
CA LEU A 266 5.71 2.97 9.90
C LEU A 266 4.94 3.85 10.89
N PRO A 267 5.20 5.16 10.89
CA PRO A 267 4.49 6.12 11.73
C PRO A 267 3.02 6.25 11.35
#